data_6909c9c99622944262aecca594e94611
#
_entry.id   6909c9c99622944262aecca594e94611
#
_cell.length_a   1.000
_cell.length_b   1.000
_cell.length_c   1.000
_cell.angle_alpha   90.00
_cell.angle_beta   90.00
_cell.angle_gamma   90.00
#
_symmetry.space_group_name_H-M   'P 1'
#
loop_
_entity.id
_entity.type
_entity.pdbx_description
1 polymer ?
#
loop_
_entity_poly.entity_id
_entity_poly.type
_entity_poly.pdbx_seq_one_letter_code
_entity_poly.pdbx_strand_id
1 'polypeptide(L)'
;MEAPLIEARGLQKWYSGVHALKDVDFKVSKGEVVGLVGDNGAGKTTLIKILSGVHPPDGGEIRIEGRKVDIETPRQAMSLGIETIYQTNSMVPTMSIARNLFIGREPLRVSILGFGFMDQRRMRRDSVRAIADVDLHLRSPDALVGELSGGERQGVAIARAMYFKSKVLILDEPTNHLSVKETAKVIGFIKALKNQNVTGIFISHNMHHVFQSCDRVVAMARGEMVFNKPVAETSIDEVADFM
;
A
#
# COMPACT_ATOMS: atom_id res chain seq x y z
N MET A 1 -2.18 -25.15 -7.92
CA MET A 1 -2.50 -23.80 -7.44
C MET A 1 -1.21 -22.98 -7.45
N GLU A 2 -1.21 -21.81 -8.06
CA GLU A 2 -0.06 -20.90 -7.99
C GLU A 2 0.21 -20.49 -6.55
N ALA A 3 1.50 -20.34 -6.18
CA ALA A 3 1.85 -19.88 -4.84
C ALA A 3 1.34 -18.43 -4.63
N PRO A 4 0.85 -18.07 -3.42
CA PRO A 4 0.45 -16.71 -3.15
C PRO A 4 1.65 -15.75 -3.32
N LEU A 5 1.36 -14.51 -3.74
CA LEU A 5 2.40 -13.49 -3.88
C LEU A 5 2.99 -13.10 -2.53
N ILE A 6 2.13 -12.89 -1.53
CA ILE A 6 2.51 -12.71 -0.13
C ILE A 6 1.83 -13.80 0.70
N GLU A 7 2.58 -14.39 1.61
CA GLU A 7 2.09 -15.31 2.62
C GLU A 7 2.78 -15.01 3.94
N ALA A 8 2.00 -14.62 4.92
CA ALA A 8 2.40 -14.55 6.32
C ALA A 8 1.83 -15.76 7.05
N ARG A 9 2.64 -16.43 7.85
CA ARG A 9 2.27 -17.64 8.61
C ARG A 9 2.60 -17.44 10.07
N GLY A 10 1.61 -17.58 10.92
CA GLY A 10 1.77 -17.56 12.36
C GLY A 10 2.40 -16.28 12.90
N LEU A 11 2.12 -15.10 12.28
CA LEU A 11 2.76 -13.87 12.69
C LEU A 11 2.35 -13.48 14.09
N GLN A 12 3.36 -13.16 14.90
CA GLN A 12 3.18 -12.69 16.27
C GLN A 12 3.88 -11.36 16.47
N LYS A 13 3.26 -10.47 17.26
CA LYS A 13 3.86 -9.17 17.64
C LYS A 13 3.40 -8.71 19.00
N TRP A 14 4.35 -8.30 19.83
CA TRP A 14 4.11 -7.69 21.13
C TRP A 14 4.60 -6.25 21.16
N TYR A 15 3.88 -5.39 21.88
CA TYR A 15 4.29 -4.05 22.24
C TYR A 15 4.09 -3.85 23.72
N SER A 16 5.19 -3.71 24.47
CA SER A 16 5.14 -3.42 25.92
C SER A 16 4.12 -4.28 26.70
N GLY A 17 4.06 -5.58 26.40
CA GLY A 17 3.14 -6.53 27.04
C GLY A 17 1.77 -6.70 26.34
N VAL A 18 1.44 -5.90 25.35
CA VAL A 18 0.23 -6.10 24.53
C VAL A 18 0.52 -7.01 23.36
N HIS A 19 -0.22 -8.12 23.26
CA HIS A 19 -0.13 -9.06 22.13
C HIS A 19 -0.96 -8.52 20.97
N ALA A 20 -0.31 -7.78 20.08
CA ALA A 20 -0.95 -7.04 18.98
C ALA A 20 -1.28 -7.90 17.77
N LEU A 21 -0.50 -8.96 17.51
CA LEU A 21 -0.83 -10.00 16.54
C LEU A 21 -0.64 -11.38 17.18
N LYS A 22 -1.64 -12.25 17.04
CA LYS A 22 -1.73 -13.55 17.69
C LYS A 22 -1.89 -14.63 16.62
N ASP A 23 -0.76 -15.20 16.22
CA ASP A 23 -0.70 -16.33 15.28
C ASP A 23 -1.44 -16.04 13.96
N VAL A 24 -1.13 -14.88 13.36
CA VAL A 24 -1.85 -14.37 12.20
C VAL A 24 -1.38 -15.01 10.91
N ASP A 25 -2.28 -15.70 10.23
CA ASP A 25 -2.12 -16.20 8.87
C ASP A 25 -2.78 -15.25 7.86
N PHE A 26 -1.98 -14.72 6.91
CA PHE A 26 -2.48 -13.81 5.88
C PHE A 26 -1.86 -14.11 4.52
N LYS A 27 -2.70 -14.25 3.50
CA LYS A 27 -2.26 -14.58 2.14
C LYS A 27 -2.89 -13.64 1.13
N VAL A 28 -2.13 -13.27 0.11
CA VAL A 28 -2.62 -12.48 -1.02
C VAL A 28 -2.09 -13.09 -2.31
N SER A 29 -2.99 -13.36 -3.25
CA SER A 29 -2.66 -13.91 -4.56
C SER A 29 -2.17 -12.81 -5.50
N LYS A 30 -1.44 -13.20 -6.56
CA LYS A 30 -0.97 -12.24 -7.55
C LYS A 30 -2.15 -11.61 -8.31
N GLY A 31 -2.15 -10.28 -8.41
CA GLY A 31 -3.21 -9.51 -9.09
C GLY A 31 -4.52 -9.41 -8.30
N GLU A 32 -4.58 -9.97 -7.08
CA GLU A 32 -5.73 -9.86 -6.19
C GLU A 32 -5.71 -8.53 -5.44
N VAL A 33 -6.87 -7.95 -5.20
CA VAL A 33 -7.05 -6.82 -4.27
C VAL A 33 -7.82 -7.32 -3.05
N VAL A 34 -7.13 -7.34 -1.90
CA VAL A 34 -7.70 -7.77 -0.61
C VAL A 34 -8.04 -6.57 0.24
N GLY A 35 -9.28 -6.50 0.70
CA GLY A 35 -9.71 -5.54 1.71
C GLY A 35 -9.40 -6.06 3.11
N LEU A 36 -8.64 -5.31 3.90
CA LEU A 36 -8.35 -5.62 5.29
C LEU A 36 -9.16 -4.67 6.19
N VAL A 37 -10.11 -5.22 6.91
CA VAL A 37 -11.06 -4.49 7.77
C VAL A 37 -10.93 -4.89 9.23
N GLY A 38 -11.59 -4.17 10.11
CA GLY A 38 -11.60 -4.41 11.56
C GLY A 38 -11.58 -3.10 12.34
N ASP A 39 -11.91 -3.17 13.62
CA ASP A 39 -11.94 -2.02 14.52
C ASP A 39 -10.55 -1.40 14.78
N ASN A 40 -10.56 -0.23 15.40
CA ASN A 40 -9.33 0.37 15.90
C ASN A 40 -8.71 -0.52 16.98
N GLY A 41 -7.40 -0.80 16.83
CA GLY A 41 -6.72 -1.75 17.72
C GLY A 41 -6.83 -3.22 17.30
N ALA A 42 -7.53 -3.57 16.23
CA ALA A 42 -7.66 -4.95 15.75
C ALA A 42 -6.35 -5.61 15.28
N GLY A 43 -5.28 -4.82 15.06
CA GLY A 43 -3.97 -5.35 14.60
C GLY A 43 -3.62 -5.00 13.16
N LYS A 44 -4.54 -4.40 12.37
CA LYS A 44 -4.32 -4.07 10.95
C LYS A 44 -3.03 -3.28 10.70
N THR A 45 -2.86 -2.17 11.39
CA THR A 45 -1.67 -1.31 11.26
C THR A 45 -0.39 -2.05 11.67
N THR A 46 -0.46 -2.96 12.65
CA THR A 46 0.68 -3.79 13.05
C THR A 46 1.08 -4.75 11.94
N LEU A 47 0.11 -5.44 11.33
CA LEU A 47 0.35 -6.33 10.19
C LEU A 47 1.02 -5.57 9.04
N ILE A 48 0.47 -4.38 8.68
CA ILE A 48 1.04 -3.56 7.61
C ILE A 48 2.44 -3.07 7.93
N LYS A 49 2.72 -2.65 9.17
CA LYS A 49 4.07 -2.25 9.60
C LYS A 49 5.08 -3.39 9.48
N ILE A 50 4.66 -4.63 9.71
CA ILE A 50 5.51 -5.80 9.51
C ILE A 50 5.75 -6.03 8.01
N LEU A 51 4.70 -6.08 7.19
CA LEU A 51 4.83 -6.29 5.74
C LEU A 51 5.62 -5.18 5.03
N SER A 52 5.57 -3.96 5.56
CA SER A 52 6.32 -2.80 5.04
C SER A 52 7.72 -2.65 5.64
N GLY A 53 8.16 -3.53 6.54
CA GLY A 53 9.49 -3.52 7.15
C GLY A 53 9.72 -2.40 8.17
N VAL A 54 8.67 -1.80 8.72
CA VAL A 54 8.77 -0.80 9.79
C VAL A 54 9.07 -1.45 11.13
N HIS A 55 8.53 -2.64 11.35
CA HIS A 55 8.79 -3.46 12.53
C HIS A 55 9.00 -4.92 12.12
N PRO A 56 10.00 -5.62 12.68
CA PRO A 56 10.09 -7.07 12.51
C PRO A 56 8.98 -7.76 13.32
N PRO A 57 8.50 -8.93 12.89
CA PRO A 57 7.65 -9.78 13.70
C PRO A 57 8.45 -10.37 14.86
N ASP A 58 7.78 -10.76 15.96
CA ASP A 58 8.41 -11.46 17.09
C ASP A 58 8.31 -12.99 16.93
N GLY A 59 7.46 -13.47 16.01
CA GLY A 59 7.31 -14.87 15.64
C GLY A 59 6.61 -15.02 14.30
N GLY A 60 6.65 -16.25 13.76
CA GLY A 60 6.11 -16.56 12.45
C GLY A 60 7.10 -16.34 11.30
N GLU A 61 6.59 -16.38 10.07
CA GLU A 61 7.41 -16.15 8.87
C GLU A 61 6.62 -15.43 7.77
N ILE A 62 7.36 -14.73 6.91
CA ILE A 62 6.82 -14.11 5.70
C ILE A 62 7.44 -14.81 4.49
N ARG A 63 6.59 -15.07 3.49
CA ARG A 63 7.03 -15.61 2.20
C ARG A 63 6.54 -14.69 1.08
N ILE A 64 7.40 -14.46 0.10
CA ILE A 64 7.07 -13.77 -1.14
C ILE A 64 7.36 -14.73 -2.29
N GLU A 65 6.35 -14.96 -3.15
CA GLU A 65 6.42 -15.94 -4.25
C GLU A 65 6.94 -17.33 -3.75
N GLY A 66 6.47 -17.75 -2.56
CA GLY A 66 6.83 -19.02 -1.91
C GLY A 66 8.20 -19.04 -1.22
N ARG A 67 9.04 -18.01 -1.35
CA ARG A 67 10.36 -17.93 -0.71
C ARG A 67 10.26 -17.20 0.62
N LYS A 68 10.80 -17.79 1.67
CA LYS A 68 10.93 -17.12 2.98
C LYS A 68 11.81 -15.89 2.84
N VAL A 69 11.37 -14.79 3.43
CA VAL A 69 12.08 -13.49 3.42
C VAL A 69 12.06 -12.87 4.82
N ASP A 70 13.14 -12.18 5.16
CA ASP A 70 13.21 -11.37 6.36
C ASP A 70 13.12 -9.89 5.95
N ILE A 71 12.09 -9.20 6.43
CA ILE A 71 11.82 -7.81 6.09
C ILE A 71 12.06 -6.96 7.35
N GLU A 72 13.27 -6.44 7.48
CA GLU A 72 13.70 -5.67 8.65
C GLU A 72 13.64 -4.15 8.44
N THR A 73 13.59 -3.71 7.18
CA THR A 73 13.59 -2.29 6.81
C THR A 73 12.63 -1.99 5.66
N PRO A 74 12.06 -0.77 5.60
CA PRO A 74 11.24 -0.36 4.46
C PRO A 74 11.97 -0.46 3.11
N ARG A 75 13.29 -0.26 3.10
CA ARG A 75 14.11 -0.41 1.88
C ARG A 75 14.11 -1.85 1.38
N GLN A 76 14.17 -2.85 2.28
CA GLN A 76 14.04 -4.26 1.91
C GLN A 76 12.65 -4.57 1.38
N ALA A 77 11.57 -4.10 2.05
CA ALA A 77 10.21 -4.25 1.54
C ALA A 77 10.06 -3.71 0.11
N MET A 78 10.56 -2.48 -0.12
CA MET A 78 10.57 -1.87 -1.46
C MET A 78 11.39 -2.67 -2.48
N SER A 79 12.53 -3.25 -2.10
CA SER A 79 13.35 -4.08 -3.00
C SER A 79 12.66 -5.39 -3.38
N LEU A 80 11.78 -5.90 -2.53
CA LEU A 80 10.91 -7.05 -2.78
C LEU A 80 9.66 -6.70 -3.59
N GLY A 81 9.46 -5.40 -3.89
CA GLY A 81 8.33 -4.90 -4.67
C GLY A 81 7.11 -4.53 -3.84
N ILE A 82 7.25 -4.38 -2.52
CA ILE A 82 6.17 -3.92 -1.62
C ILE A 82 6.28 -2.41 -1.46
N GLU A 83 5.28 -1.67 -1.88
CA GLU A 83 5.16 -0.23 -1.67
C GLU A 83 3.98 0.04 -0.74
N THR A 84 4.13 0.97 0.20
CA THR A 84 3.07 1.31 1.16
C THR A 84 2.73 2.80 1.07
N ILE A 85 1.45 3.08 0.91
CA ILE A 85 0.89 4.43 0.99
C ILE A 85 0.17 4.52 2.33
N TYR A 86 0.79 5.23 3.28
CA TYR A 86 0.23 5.43 4.61
C TYR A 86 -0.83 6.54 4.61
N GLN A 87 -1.75 6.47 5.55
CA GLN A 87 -2.83 7.45 5.78
C GLN A 87 -2.28 8.88 5.95
N THR A 88 -1.16 9.02 6.66
CA THR A 88 -0.52 10.31 6.93
C THR A 88 0.91 10.32 6.41
N ASN A 89 1.36 11.49 5.93
CA ASN A 89 2.77 11.76 5.58
C ASN A 89 3.39 10.86 4.48
N SER A 90 2.58 10.33 3.56
CA SER A 90 3.11 9.58 2.41
C SER A 90 3.90 10.48 1.43
N MET A 91 3.81 11.80 1.58
CA MET A 91 4.46 12.80 0.73
C MET A 91 5.01 13.96 1.55
N VAL A 92 6.06 14.61 1.05
CA VAL A 92 6.66 15.81 1.64
C VAL A 92 6.03 17.06 1.00
N PRO A 93 5.17 17.81 1.74
CA PRO A 93 4.38 18.91 1.16
C PRO A 93 5.22 20.03 0.53
N THR A 94 6.40 20.27 1.07
CA THR A 94 7.34 21.33 0.64
C THR A 94 8.22 20.94 -0.55
N MET A 95 8.08 19.71 -1.03
CA MET A 95 8.79 19.23 -2.22
C MET A 95 7.86 19.19 -3.44
N SER A 96 8.46 19.32 -4.63
CA SER A 96 7.74 19.18 -5.89
C SER A 96 7.23 17.77 -6.11
N ILE A 97 6.23 17.63 -7.00
CA ILE A 97 5.69 16.34 -7.42
C ILE A 97 6.80 15.44 -7.94
N ALA A 98 7.67 15.95 -8.82
CA ALA A 98 8.79 15.19 -9.37
C ALA A 98 9.73 14.68 -8.28
N ARG A 99 10.03 15.49 -7.25
CA ARG A 99 10.88 15.06 -6.14
C ARG A 99 10.20 14.04 -5.24
N ASN A 100 8.91 14.20 -4.96
CA ASN A 100 8.15 13.24 -4.18
C ASN A 100 8.03 11.87 -4.86
N LEU A 101 7.89 11.86 -6.19
CA LEU A 101 7.80 10.60 -6.94
C LEU A 101 9.10 9.81 -6.84
N PHE A 102 10.25 10.47 -6.85
CA PHE A 102 11.56 9.82 -6.85
C PHE A 102 12.27 9.77 -5.48
N ILE A 103 11.65 10.26 -4.41
CA ILE A 103 12.28 10.32 -3.09
C ILE A 103 12.88 8.97 -2.66
N GLY A 104 14.17 8.96 -2.34
CA GLY A 104 14.93 7.75 -1.97
C GLY A 104 15.34 6.84 -3.14
N ARG A 105 14.95 7.20 -4.39
CA ARG A 105 15.27 6.46 -5.63
C ARG A 105 15.60 7.42 -6.77
N GLU A 106 16.26 8.53 -6.45
CA GLU A 106 16.58 9.59 -7.40
C GLU A 106 17.51 9.08 -8.51
N PRO A 107 17.18 9.26 -9.80
CA PRO A 107 18.10 8.92 -10.87
C PRO A 107 19.30 9.85 -10.86
N LEU A 108 20.48 9.27 -10.99
CA LEU A 108 21.75 10.02 -11.05
C LEU A 108 22.17 10.22 -12.49
N ARG A 109 22.62 11.43 -12.83
CA ARG A 109 23.18 11.77 -14.15
C ARG A 109 24.61 11.26 -14.30
N VAL A 110 25.39 11.40 -13.24
CA VAL A 110 26.78 10.92 -13.16
C VAL A 110 27.00 10.45 -11.74
N SER A 111 27.61 9.28 -11.55
CA SER A 111 28.02 8.79 -10.24
C SER A 111 29.52 8.50 -10.28
N ILE A 112 30.31 9.23 -9.49
CA ILE A 112 31.76 9.05 -9.35
C ILE A 112 32.01 8.83 -7.86
N LEU A 113 32.65 7.72 -7.49
CA LEU A 113 33.04 7.38 -6.11
C LEU A 113 31.89 7.49 -5.09
N GLY A 114 30.68 7.13 -5.48
CA GLY A 114 29.50 7.19 -4.59
C GLY A 114 28.84 8.58 -4.49
N PHE A 115 29.40 9.61 -5.11
CA PHE A 115 28.79 10.94 -5.24
C PHE A 115 28.14 11.07 -6.60
N GLY A 116 26.87 11.48 -6.63
CA GLY A 116 26.12 11.65 -7.88
C GLY A 116 25.26 12.90 -7.88
N PHE A 117 25.14 13.53 -9.05
CA PHE A 117 24.20 14.61 -9.27
C PHE A 117 22.86 14.05 -9.73
N MET A 118 21.78 14.44 -9.07
CA MET A 118 20.43 14.05 -9.46
C MET A 118 20.08 14.50 -10.90
N ASP A 119 19.53 13.60 -11.68
CA ASP A 119 19.02 13.92 -13.01
C ASP A 119 17.62 14.55 -12.93
N GLN A 120 17.55 15.83 -12.59
CA GLN A 120 16.31 16.55 -12.47
C GLN A 120 15.49 16.59 -13.78
N ARG A 121 16.17 16.59 -14.95
CA ARG A 121 15.47 16.58 -16.26
C ARG A 121 14.73 15.26 -16.47
N ARG A 122 15.37 14.15 -16.15
CA ARG A 122 14.75 12.83 -16.17
C ARG A 122 13.61 12.73 -15.17
N MET A 123 13.80 13.18 -13.94
CA MET A 123 12.75 13.18 -12.90
C MET A 123 11.50 13.93 -13.36
N ARG A 124 11.65 15.15 -13.93
CA ARG A 124 10.50 15.93 -14.46
C ARG A 124 9.80 15.21 -15.60
N ARG A 125 10.54 14.74 -16.60
CA ARG A 125 9.97 14.05 -17.77
C ARG A 125 9.24 12.79 -17.36
N ASP A 126 9.86 11.97 -16.52
CA ASP A 126 9.32 10.67 -16.14
C ASP A 126 8.14 10.82 -15.15
N SER A 127 8.12 11.87 -14.30
CA SER A 127 6.97 12.15 -13.45
C SER A 127 5.73 12.57 -14.23
N VAL A 128 5.87 13.35 -15.31
CA VAL A 128 4.75 13.70 -16.19
C VAL A 128 4.12 12.44 -16.79
N ARG A 129 4.94 11.48 -17.24
CA ARG A 129 4.46 10.20 -17.78
C ARG A 129 3.77 9.36 -16.71
N ALA A 130 4.43 9.15 -15.57
CA ALA A 130 3.88 8.35 -14.47
C ALA A 130 2.53 8.86 -13.97
N ILE A 131 2.34 10.19 -13.94
CA ILE A 131 1.09 10.83 -13.54
C ILE A 131 0.01 10.65 -14.60
N ALA A 132 0.36 10.75 -15.88
CA ALA A 132 -0.57 10.49 -16.98
C ALA A 132 -1.02 9.01 -17.02
N ASP A 133 -0.14 8.07 -16.69
CA ASP A 133 -0.44 6.63 -16.65
C ASP A 133 -1.53 6.25 -15.62
N VAL A 134 -1.77 7.11 -14.63
CA VAL A 134 -2.86 6.96 -13.63
C VAL A 134 -4.04 7.92 -13.89
N ASP A 135 -4.16 8.44 -15.12
CA ASP A 135 -5.23 9.37 -15.53
C ASP A 135 -5.35 10.61 -14.63
N LEU A 136 -4.21 11.09 -14.13
CA LEU A 136 -4.13 12.29 -13.32
C LEU A 136 -3.54 13.45 -14.13
N HIS A 137 -4.25 14.58 -14.15
CA HIS A 137 -3.83 15.76 -14.88
C HIS A 137 -3.35 16.82 -13.90
N LEU A 138 -2.03 17.00 -13.79
CA LEU A 138 -1.40 17.99 -12.95
C LEU A 138 -0.77 19.11 -13.78
N ARG A 139 -0.78 20.34 -13.23
CA ARG A 139 -0.32 21.53 -13.96
C ARG A 139 1.17 21.50 -14.29
N SER A 140 2.00 21.01 -13.38
CA SER A 140 3.46 20.99 -13.54
C SER A 140 4.09 19.93 -12.64
N PRO A 141 5.15 19.22 -13.08
CA PRO A 141 5.93 18.36 -12.22
C PRO A 141 6.70 19.12 -11.12
N ASP A 142 6.86 20.41 -11.27
CA ASP A 142 7.52 21.30 -10.30
C ASP A 142 6.57 21.90 -9.26
N ALA A 143 5.24 21.72 -9.40
CA ALA A 143 4.27 22.16 -8.40
C ALA A 143 4.51 21.46 -7.05
N LEU A 144 4.30 22.17 -5.96
CA LEU A 144 4.45 21.61 -4.62
C LEU A 144 3.32 20.64 -4.29
N VAL A 145 3.66 19.53 -3.67
CA VAL A 145 2.64 18.54 -3.27
C VAL A 145 1.67 19.11 -2.25
N GLY A 146 2.09 20.08 -1.44
CA GLY A 146 1.23 20.78 -0.50
C GLY A 146 0.07 21.56 -1.15
N GLU A 147 0.20 21.94 -2.44
CA GLU A 147 -0.82 22.66 -3.20
C GLU A 147 -1.87 21.73 -3.83
N LEU A 148 -1.64 20.42 -3.78
CA LEU A 148 -2.52 19.41 -4.33
C LEU A 148 -3.69 19.12 -3.38
N SER A 149 -4.84 18.76 -3.96
CA SER A 149 -5.95 18.17 -3.21
C SER A 149 -5.57 16.81 -2.62
N GLY A 150 -6.35 16.31 -1.66
CA GLY A 150 -6.13 15.00 -1.06
C GLY A 150 -6.09 13.87 -2.10
N GLY A 151 -7.05 13.87 -3.02
CA GLY A 151 -7.14 12.88 -4.09
C GLY A 151 -5.97 12.95 -5.08
N GLU A 152 -5.50 14.17 -5.41
CA GLU A 152 -4.32 14.36 -6.26
C GLU A 152 -3.04 13.83 -5.58
N ARG A 153 -2.88 14.09 -4.27
CA ARG A 153 -1.75 13.52 -3.51
C ARG A 153 -1.77 11.99 -3.52
N GLN A 154 -2.93 11.37 -3.32
CA GLN A 154 -3.07 9.91 -3.43
C GLN A 154 -2.73 9.41 -4.84
N GLY A 155 -3.20 10.10 -5.88
CA GLY A 155 -2.86 9.79 -7.25
C GLY A 155 -1.35 9.84 -7.53
N VAL A 156 -0.63 10.84 -7.00
CA VAL A 156 0.85 10.91 -7.12
C VAL A 156 1.53 9.75 -6.40
N ALA A 157 1.03 9.33 -5.22
CA ALA A 157 1.57 8.19 -4.49
C ALA A 157 1.36 6.88 -5.24
N ILE A 158 0.18 6.70 -5.86
CA ILE A 158 -0.12 5.54 -6.72
C ILE A 158 0.77 5.57 -7.97
N ALA A 159 0.91 6.73 -8.63
CA ALA A 159 1.79 6.90 -9.79
C ALA A 159 3.24 6.51 -9.46
N ARG A 160 3.73 6.85 -8.26
CA ARG A 160 5.05 6.42 -7.78
C ARG A 160 5.16 4.90 -7.72
N ALA A 161 4.21 4.23 -7.09
CA ALA A 161 4.20 2.77 -6.98
C ALA A 161 4.17 2.10 -8.37
N MET A 162 3.37 2.62 -9.29
CA MET A 162 3.27 2.14 -10.67
C MET A 162 4.56 2.34 -11.45
N TYR A 163 5.16 3.53 -11.37
CA TYR A 163 6.43 3.86 -12.05
C TYR A 163 7.56 2.90 -11.64
N PHE A 164 7.65 2.58 -10.34
CA PHE A 164 8.64 1.64 -9.82
C PHE A 164 8.24 0.17 -9.94
N LYS A 165 7.13 -0.12 -10.65
CA LYS A 165 6.65 -1.49 -10.93
C LYS A 165 6.49 -2.33 -9.66
N SER A 166 5.89 -1.74 -8.64
CA SER A 166 5.59 -2.44 -7.40
C SER A 166 4.72 -3.66 -7.67
N LYS A 167 5.08 -4.80 -7.09
CA LYS A 167 4.28 -6.04 -7.17
C LYS A 167 3.07 -5.97 -6.27
N VAL A 168 3.25 -5.34 -5.11
CA VAL A 168 2.24 -5.17 -4.07
C VAL A 168 2.14 -3.72 -3.66
N LEU A 169 0.92 -3.20 -3.65
CA LEU A 169 0.59 -1.88 -3.16
C LEU A 169 -0.29 -1.99 -1.92
N ILE A 170 0.24 -1.56 -0.79
CA ILE A 170 -0.50 -1.45 0.46
C ILE A 170 -1.04 -0.01 0.57
N LEU A 171 -2.35 0.10 0.77
CA LEU A 171 -3.08 1.36 0.84
C LEU A 171 -3.74 1.44 2.23
N ASP A 172 -3.14 2.22 3.13
CA ASP A 172 -3.61 2.38 4.51
C ASP A 172 -4.55 3.59 4.61
N GLU A 173 -5.87 3.32 4.69
CA GLU A 173 -6.95 4.31 4.77
C GLU A 173 -6.88 5.43 3.71
N PRO A 174 -6.69 5.11 2.41
CA PRO A 174 -6.40 6.11 1.38
C PRO A 174 -7.59 7.02 1.05
N THR A 175 -8.79 6.70 1.53
CA THR A 175 -10.01 7.48 1.29
C THR A 175 -10.40 8.38 2.47
N ASN A 176 -9.63 8.37 3.56
CA ASN A 176 -9.90 9.21 4.72
C ASN A 176 -9.69 10.70 4.40
N HIS A 177 -10.59 11.52 4.92
CA HIS A 177 -10.57 12.98 4.77
C HIS A 177 -10.65 13.47 3.31
N LEU A 178 -11.15 12.63 2.40
CA LEU A 178 -11.40 12.99 1.01
C LEU A 178 -12.87 13.36 0.78
N SER A 179 -13.10 14.26 -0.15
CA SER A 179 -14.45 14.53 -0.67
C SER A 179 -15.00 13.31 -1.43
N VAL A 180 -16.31 13.27 -1.65
CA VAL A 180 -16.96 12.18 -2.40
C VAL A 180 -16.34 12.00 -3.80
N LYS A 181 -16.03 13.10 -4.49
CA LYS A 181 -15.40 13.06 -5.82
C LYS A 181 -13.98 12.50 -5.79
N GLU A 182 -13.19 12.88 -4.78
CA GLU A 182 -11.82 12.39 -4.60
C GLU A 182 -11.81 10.91 -4.22
N THR A 183 -12.71 10.52 -3.30
CA THR A 183 -12.92 9.12 -2.93
C THR A 183 -13.24 8.26 -4.15
N ALA A 184 -14.16 8.70 -5.01
CA ALA A 184 -14.51 7.97 -6.23
C ALA A 184 -13.29 7.77 -7.16
N LYS A 185 -12.41 8.77 -7.28
CA LYS A 185 -11.16 8.65 -8.04
C LYS A 185 -10.22 7.60 -7.43
N VAL A 186 -10.00 7.66 -6.11
CA VAL A 186 -9.14 6.69 -5.41
C VAL A 186 -9.67 5.26 -5.55
N ILE A 187 -10.98 5.06 -5.39
CA ILE A 187 -11.62 3.76 -5.62
C ILE A 187 -11.43 3.30 -7.08
N GLY A 188 -11.54 4.22 -8.04
CA GLY A 188 -11.24 3.94 -9.44
C GLY A 188 -9.80 3.46 -9.64
N PHE A 189 -8.81 4.09 -9.00
CA PHE A 189 -7.41 3.64 -9.03
C PHE A 189 -7.23 2.24 -8.43
N ILE A 190 -7.87 1.97 -7.29
CA ILE A 190 -7.79 0.64 -6.64
C ILE A 190 -8.33 -0.45 -7.59
N LYS A 191 -9.47 -0.19 -8.23
CA LYS A 191 -10.03 -1.12 -9.25
C LYS A 191 -9.08 -1.33 -10.43
N ALA A 192 -8.39 -0.27 -10.87
CA ALA A 192 -7.49 -0.34 -12.01
C ALA A 192 -6.21 -1.13 -11.73
N LEU A 193 -5.82 -1.35 -10.45
CA LEU A 193 -4.65 -2.17 -10.09
C LEU A 193 -4.71 -3.56 -10.69
N LYS A 194 -5.89 -4.18 -10.71
CA LYS A 194 -6.14 -5.51 -11.30
C LYS A 194 -5.73 -5.56 -12.78
N ASN A 195 -6.11 -4.53 -13.54
CA ASN A 195 -5.82 -4.46 -14.97
C ASN A 195 -4.32 -4.31 -15.27
N GLN A 196 -3.54 -3.95 -14.25
CA GLN A 196 -2.11 -3.70 -14.36
C GLN A 196 -1.28 -4.79 -13.68
N ASN A 197 -1.91 -5.91 -13.28
CA ASN A 197 -1.26 -7.01 -12.57
C ASN A 197 -0.57 -6.60 -11.26
N VAL A 198 -1.05 -5.53 -10.61
CA VAL A 198 -0.57 -5.08 -9.29
C VAL A 198 -1.49 -5.65 -8.22
N THR A 199 -0.90 -6.32 -7.25
CA THR A 199 -1.61 -6.86 -6.09
C THR A 199 -1.88 -5.73 -5.10
N GLY A 200 -3.12 -5.65 -4.57
CA GLY A 200 -3.53 -4.63 -3.63
C GLY A 200 -3.83 -5.17 -2.23
N ILE A 201 -3.40 -4.45 -1.20
CA ILE A 201 -3.92 -4.61 0.16
C ILE A 201 -4.54 -3.28 0.54
N PHE A 202 -5.85 -3.24 0.60
CA PHE A 202 -6.62 -2.03 0.88
C PHE A 202 -7.19 -2.07 2.29
N ILE A 203 -6.65 -1.24 3.18
CA ILE A 203 -7.16 -1.08 4.54
C ILE A 203 -8.19 0.04 4.55
N SER A 204 -9.37 -0.24 5.06
CA SER A 204 -10.41 0.76 5.29
C SER A 204 -11.36 0.32 6.40
N HIS A 205 -11.86 1.29 7.16
CA HIS A 205 -12.99 1.10 8.06
C HIS A 205 -14.34 1.26 7.33
N ASN A 206 -14.32 1.75 6.08
CA ASN A 206 -15.52 1.88 5.26
C ASN A 206 -15.73 0.62 4.41
N MET A 207 -16.63 -0.25 4.88
CA MET A 207 -16.98 -1.53 4.23
C MET A 207 -17.50 -1.34 2.80
N HIS A 208 -18.27 -0.27 2.53
CA HIS A 208 -18.76 -0.01 1.17
C HIS A 208 -17.62 0.20 0.18
N HIS A 209 -16.55 0.89 0.57
CA HIS A 209 -15.37 1.07 -0.29
C HIS A 209 -14.66 -0.25 -0.56
N VAL A 210 -14.54 -1.12 0.45
CA VAL A 210 -13.94 -2.45 0.32
C VAL A 210 -14.76 -3.32 -0.62
N PHE A 211 -16.07 -3.43 -0.39
CA PHE A 211 -16.96 -4.24 -1.22
C PHE A 211 -17.05 -3.75 -2.66
N GLN A 212 -16.85 -2.45 -2.87
CA GLN A 212 -16.86 -1.87 -4.20
C GLN A 212 -15.58 -2.13 -5.00
N SER A 213 -14.43 -2.37 -4.35
CA SER A 213 -13.12 -2.32 -5.01
C SER A 213 -12.25 -3.56 -4.82
N CYS A 214 -12.56 -4.43 -3.85
CA CYS A 214 -11.75 -5.60 -3.53
C CYS A 214 -12.36 -6.90 -4.08
N ASP A 215 -11.52 -7.93 -4.21
CA ASP A 215 -11.94 -9.29 -4.60
C ASP A 215 -12.36 -10.10 -3.38
N ARG A 216 -11.64 -9.90 -2.29
CA ARG A 216 -11.79 -10.62 -1.04
C ARG A 216 -11.72 -9.66 0.14
N VAL A 217 -12.48 -9.96 1.18
CA VAL A 217 -12.46 -9.25 2.45
C VAL A 217 -11.90 -10.14 3.55
N VAL A 218 -11.01 -9.58 4.33
CA VAL A 218 -10.40 -10.20 5.51
C VAL A 218 -10.65 -9.29 6.69
N ALA A 219 -11.25 -9.82 7.77
CA ALA A 219 -11.47 -9.04 8.98
C ALA A 219 -10.52 -9.48 10.10
N MET A 220 -10.02 -8.49 10.82
CA MET A 220 -9.23 -8.67 12.03
C MET A 220 -9.98 -8.18 13.25
N ALA A 221 -9.91 -8.93 14.34
CA ALA A 221 -10.37 -8.51 15.65
C ALA A 221 -9.37 -8.96 16.72
N ARG A 222 -9.02 -8.06 17.66
CA ARG A 222 -8.19 -8.35 18.85
C ARG A 222 -6.85 -9.05 18.56
N GLY A 223 -6.25 -8.74 17.38
CA GLY A 223 -4.98 -9.30 16.94
C GLY A 223 -5.08 -10.63 16.19
N GLU A 224 -6.25 -11.09 15.85
CA GLU A 224 -6.52 -12.36 15.15
C GLU A 224 -7.24 -12.13 13.82
N MET A 225 -7.09 -13.05 12.86
CA MET A 225 -7.92 -13.11 11.65
C MET A 225 -9.21 -13.83 11.98
N VAL A 226 -10.34 -13.11 11.90
CA VAL A 226 -11.65 -13.67 12.29
C VAL A 226 -12.55 -13.96 11.10
N PHE A 227 -12.24 -13.38 9.93
CA PHE A 227 -13.05 -13.57 8.71
C PHE A 227 -12.19 -13.51 7.45
N ASN A 228 -12.50 -14.33 6.45
CA ASN A 228 -11.78 -14.36 5.18
C ASN A 228 -12.64 -15.02 4.10
N LYS A 229 -13.29 -14.21 3.23
CA LYS A 229 -14.12 -14.70 2.11
C LYS A 229 -14.02 -13.78 0.88
N PRO A 230 -14.26 -14.30 -0.34
CA PRO A 230 -14.50 -13.48 -1.52
C PRO A 230 -15.66 -12.50 -1.26
N VAL A 231 -15.54 -11.27 -1.75
CA VAL A 231 -16.62 -10.25 -1.61
C VAL A 231 -17.92 -10.72 -2.27
N ALA A 232 -17.83 -11.49 -3.35
CA ALA A 232 -18.99 -12.03 -4.06
C ALA A 232 -19.78 -13.10 -3.27
N GLU A 233 -19.18 -13.64 -2.19
CA GLU A 233 -19.76 -14.75 -1.40
C GLU A 233 -20.18 -14.31 0.02
N THR A 234 -20.16 -13.00 0.29
CA THR A 234 -20.45 -12.47 1.62
C THR A 234 -21.16 -11.11 1.53
N SER A 235 -21.61 -10.60 2.68
CA SER A 235 -22.25 -9.29 2.82
C SER A 235 -21.55 -8.43 3.86
N ILE A 236 -21.84 -7.12 3.83
CA ILE A 236 -21.30 -6.17 4.84
C ILE A 236 -21.77 -6.59 6.24
N ASP A 237 -23.02 -6.97 6.39
CA ASP A 237 -23.61 -7.36 7.68
C ASP A 237 -22.91 -8.61 8.23
N GLU A 238 -22.71 -9.64 7.37
CA GLU A 238 -21.98 -10.85 7.77
C GLU A 238 -20.55 -10.53 8.26
N VAL A 239 -19.83 -9.64 7.59
CA VAL A 239 -18.46 -9.26 8.03
C VAL A 239 -18.49 -8.47 9.33
N ALA A 240 -19.49 -7.59 9.51
CA ALA A 240 -19.63 -6.77 10.71
C ALA A 240 -19.90 -7.61 11.98
N ASP A 241 -20.60 -8.75 11.85
CA ASP A 241 -20.84 -9.68 12.97
C ASP A 241 -19.55 -10.28 13.55
N PHE A 242 -18.44 -10.27 12.81
CA PHE A 242 -17.14 -10.79 13.25
C PHE A 242 -16.20 -9.69 13.79
N MET A 243 -16.53 -8.42 13.64
CA MET A 243 -15.68 -7.31 14.08
C MET A 243 -16.05 -6.84 15.48
#